data_52549074937cbe80b0ca630575805847
#
_entry.id   52549074937cbe80b0ca630575805847
#
_cell.length_a   1.000
_cell.length_b   1.000
_cell.length_c   1.000
_cell.angle_alpha   90.00
_cell.angle_beta   90.00
_cell.angle_gamma   90.00
#
_symmetry.space_group_name_H-M   'P 1'
#
loop_
_entity.id
_entity.type
_entity.pdbx_description
1 polymer ?
#
loop_
_entity_poly.entity_id
_entity_poly.type
_entity_poly.pdbx_seq_one_letter_code
_entity_poly.pdbx_strand_id
1 'polypeptide(L)'
;GAPTTTARFAEIAQACAGGRDDLASRGMEQGTARTLRRFSTWEITRYLIPVATGHFRRVLKQNPDLPQGTSDTTGGAKWFTFDEVLRLKAHFGQEGSKAKEYLPYRPDGLPAKMVAVANFKGGVGKTSTAAHLAMSAALDGYKVLVIDLDSQGSMTSIFGGQVTDEWQTVFPLMARH
;
A
#
# COMPACT_ATOMS: atom_id res chain seq x y z
N GLY A 1 -29.36 4.32 -18.57
CA GLY A 1 -28.87 5.36 -17.68
C GLY A 1 -27.35 5.28 -17.64
N ALA A 2 -26.68 6.41 -17.65
CA ALA A 2 -25.22 6.43 -17.56
C ALA A 2 -24.77 5.84 -16.21
N PRO A 3 -23.68 5.07 -16.17
CA PRO A 3 -23.18 4.51 -14.93
C PRO A 3 -22.80 5.61 -13.93
N THR A 4 -23.12 5.42 -12.68
CA THR A 4 -22.78 6.37 -11.62
C THR A 4 -21.27 6.52 -11.52
N THR A 5 -20.77 7.69 -11.08
CA THR A 5 -19.33 7.97 -10.89
C THR A 5 -18.65 6.87 -10.07
N THR A 6 -19.33 6.33 -9.06
CA THR A 6 -18.83 5.23 -8.22
C THR A 6 -18.65 3.92 -9.00
N ALA A 7 -19.55 3.61 -9.96
CA ALA A 7 -19.44 2.41 -10.79
C ALA A 7 -18.24 2.54 -11.75
N ARG A 8 -17.98 3.73 -12.31
CA ARG A 8 -16.81 4.00 -13.16
C ARG A 8 -15.48 3.86 -12.42
N PHE A 9 -15.40 4.34 -11.18
CA PHE A 9 -14.20 4.14 -10.37
C PHE A 9 -13.98 2.67 -9.98
N ALA A 10 -15.06 1.90 -9.80
CA ALA A 10 -14.96 0.46 -9.59
C ALA A 10 -14.43 -0.27 -10.84
N GLU A 11 -14.86 0.13 -12.05
CA GLU A 11 -14.34 -0.40 -13.32
C GLU A 11 -12.85 -0.06 -13.50
N ILE A 12 -12.44 1.18 -13.19
CA ILE A 12 -11.04 1.60 -13.22
C ILE A 12 -10.21 0.78 -12.24
N ALA A 13 -10.70 0.61 -11.01
CA ALA A 13 -10.02 -0.19 -9.99
C ALA A 13 -9.91 -1.66 -10.41
N GLN A 14 -10.91 -2.19 -11.11
CA GLN A 14 -10.93 -3.56 -11.62
C GLN A 14 -10.01 -3.73 -12.84
N ALA A 15 -9.99 -2.76 -13.74
CA ALA A 15 -9.04 -2.72 -14.86
C ALA A 15 -7.59 -2.59 -14.38
N CYS A 16 -7.33 -1.74 -13.39
CA CYS A 16 -6.02 -1.63 -12.73
C CYS A 16 -5.62 -2.91 -11.97
N ALA A 17 -6.59 -3.65 -11.43
CA ALA A 17 -6.31 -4.92 -10.75
C ALA A 17 -5.95 -6.05 -11.74
N GLY A 18 -6.59 -6.07 -12.91
CA GLY A 18 -6.28 -7.04 -13.98
C GLY A 18 -4.97 -6.75 -14.72
N GLY A 19 -4.54 -5.49 -14.77
CA GLY A 19 -3.27 -5.07 -15.41
C GLY A 19 -2.04 -5.15 -14.49
N ARG A 20 -2.20 -5.60 -13.25
CA ARG A 20 -1.15 -5.55 -12.23
C ARG A 20 0.07 -6.40 -12.56
N ASP A 21 -0.14 -7.59 -13.14
CA ASP A 21 0.96 -8.52 -13.50
C ASP A 21 1.71 -8.05 -14.76
N ASP A 22 1.01 -7.40 -15.70
CA ASP A 22 1.60 -6.87 -16.93
C ASP A 22 2.31 -5.51 -16.68
N LEU A 23 1.80 -4.66 -15.81
CA LEU A 23 2.45 -3.40 -15.41
C LEU A 23 3.66 -3.64 -14.49
N ALA A 24 3.60 -4.62 -13.60
CA ALA A 24 4.74 -5.00 -12.79
C ALA A 24 5.89 -5.54 -13.65
N SER A 25 5.60 -6.34 -14.68
CA SER A 25 6.62 -6.86 -15.59
C SER A 25 7.21 -5.79 -16.51
N ARG A 26 6.42 -4.85 -17.00
CA ARG A 26 6.87 -3.77 -17.90
C ARG A 26 7.53 -2.60 -17.17
N GLY A 27 7.12 -2.30 -15.94
CA GLY A 27 7.71 -1.22 -15.13
C GLY A 27 9.05 -1.58 -14.50
N MET A 28 9.41 -2.86 -14.45
CA MET A 28 10.66 -3.32 -13.86
C MET A 28 11.88 -3.19 -14.80
N GLU A 29 11.70 -2.97 -16.10
CA GLU A 29 12.82 -2.96 -17.05
C GLU A 29 13.53 -1.61 -17.21
N GLN A 30 13.01 -0.48 -16.70
CA GLN A 30 13.59 0.84 -16.98
C GLN A 30 13.76 1.81 -15.80
N GLY A 31 13.52 1.41 -14.58
CA GLY A 31 13.76 2.28 -13.43
C GLY A 31 14.26 1.46 -12.25
N THR A 32 15.21 2.00 -11.49
CA THR A 32 15.58 1.46 -10.18
C THR A 32 14.30 1.31 -9.36
N ALA A 33 13.75 0.08 -9.32
CA ALA A 33 12.58 -0.23 -8.52
C ALA A 33 12.89 0.19 -7.07
N ARG A 34 12.22 1.22 -6.59
CA ARG A 34 12.34 1.65 -5.19
C ARG A 34 11.68 0.57 -4.35
N THR A 35 12.48 -0.35 -3.83
CA THR A 35 12.01 -1.32 -2.86
C THR A 35 11.73 -0.61 -1.55
N LEU A 36 10.59 -0.91 -0.92
CA LEU A 36 10.32 -0.48 0.44
C LEU A 36 11.46 -0.99 1.35
N ARG A 37 11.88 -0.15 2.29
CA ARG A 37 12.86 -0.55 3.29
C ARG A 37 12.34 -1.75 4.10
N ARG A 38 13.26 -2.53 4.64
CA ARG A 38 12.92 -3.59 5.60
C ARG A 38 12.60 -2.98 6.97
N PHE A 39 11.80 -3.67 7.74
CA PHE A 39 11.36 -3.29 9.08
C PHE A 39 12.06 -4.16 10.12
N SER A 40 12.60 -3.55 11.15
CA SER A 40 13.18 -4.27 12.29
C SER A 40 12.09 -4.87 13.19
N THR A 41 12.42 -5.91 13.94
CA THR A 41 11.51 -6.48 14.95
C THR A 41 10.99 -5.40 15.91
N TRP A 42 11.82 -4.44 16.29
CA TRP A 42 11.44 -3.37 17.20
C TRP A 42 10.38 -2.45 16.58
N GLU A 43 10.56 -2.03 15.32
CA GLU A 43 9.57 -1.20 14.61
C GLU A 43 8.24 -1.92 14.43
N ILE A 44 8.29 -3.22 14.08
CA ILE A 44 7.09 -4.03 13.92
C ILE A 44 6.32 -4.09 15.25
N THR A 45 6.98 -4.43 16.34
CA THR A 45 6.32 -4.62 17.63
C THR A 45 5.93 -3.32 18.31
N ARG A 46 6.48 -2.19 17.87
CA ARG A 46 6.16 -0.87 18.43
C ARG A 46 5.05 -0.16 17.66
N TYR A 47 5.03 -0.28 16.34
CA TYR A 47 4.19 0.57 15.48
C TYR A 47 3.21 -0.19 14.60
N LEU A 48 3.55 -1.41 14.15
CA LEU A 48 2.76 -2.11 13.14
C LEU A 48 1.92 -3.25 13.73
N ILE A 49 2.44 -3.94 14.73
CA ILE A 49 1.79 -5.02 15.49
C ILE A 49 2.15 -4.78 16.95
N PRO A 50 1.46 -3.87 17.67
CA PRO A 50 1.86 -3.47 19.02
C PRO A 50 1.65 -4.60 20.04
N VAL A 51 2.65 -5.46 20.13
CA VAL A 51 2.74 -6.58 21.07
C VAL A 51 4.11 -6.58 21.76
N ALA A 52 4.19 -7.23 22.93
CA ALA A 52 5.49 -7.40 23.59
C ALA A 52 6.45 -8.19 22.67
N THR A 53 7.68 -7.70 22.52
CA THR A 53 8.70 -8.32 21.66
C THR A 53 8.96 -9.80 22.02
N GLY A 54 8.88 -10.16 23.31
CA GLY A 54 9.01 -11.54 23.78
C GLY A 54 7.85 -12.43 23.28
N HIS A 55 6.62 -11.90 23.27
CA HIS A 55 5.47 -12.60 22.72
C HIS A 55 5.62 -12.79 21.21
N PHE A 56 5.96 -11.73 20.48
CA PHE A 56 6.21 -11.78 19.04
C PHE A 56 7.22 -12.88 18.67
N ARG A 57 8.39 -12.89 19.34
CA ARG A 57 9.43 -13.93 19.12
C ARG A 57 8.94 -15.34 19.43
N ARG A 58 8.12 -15.51 20.47
CA ARG A 58 7.53 -16.81 20.84
C ARG A 58 6.61 -17.30 19.75
N VAL A 59 5.71 -16.45 19.25
CA VAL A 59 4.78 -16.78 18.16
C VAL A 59 5.55 -17.23 16.92
N LEU A 60 6.59 -16.49 16.51
CA LEU A 60 7.42 -16.88 15.36
C LEU A 60 8.09 -18.24 15.56
N LYS A 61 8.61 -18.51 16.77
CA LYS A 61 9.24 -19.79 17.08
C LYS A 61 8.25 -20.96 17.06
N GLN A 62 7.01 -20.73 17.48
CA GLN A 62 5.94 -21.74 17.50
C GLN A 62 5.33 -21.97 16.12
N ASN A 63 5.47 -21.03 15.18
CA ASN A 63 4.91 -21.10 13.85
C ASN A 63 6.02 -20.92 12.79
N PRO A 64 6.75 -21.99 12.44
CA PRO A 64 7.85 -21.92 11.46
C PRO A 64 7.40 -21.48 10.05
N ASP A 65 6.12 -21.68 9.72
CA ASP A 65 5.52 -21.27 8.43
C ASP A 65 5.33 -19.75 8.29
N LEU A 66 5.42 -19.03 9.41
CA LEU A 66 5.39 -17.57 9.39
C LEU A 66 6.75 -17.02 8.96
N PRO A 67 6.75 -15.80 8.36
CA PRO A 67 7.98 -15.11 8.05
C PRO A 67 8.90 -14.99 9.28
N GLN A 68 10.11 -15.49 9.14
CA GLN A 68 11.10 -15.51 10.23
C GLN A 68 12.03 -14.29 10.19
N GLY A 69 11.90 -13.45 9.16
CA GLY A 69 12.80 -12.35 8.89
C GLY A 69 14.21 -12.80 8.51
N THR A 70 14.98 -11.91 7.91
CA THR A 70 16.37 -12.12 7.52
C THR A 70 17.30 -11.38 8.47
N SER A 71 18.50 -11.92 8.69
CA SER A 71 19.56 -11.23 9.44
C SER A 71 20.81 -11.14 8.59
N ASP A 72 21.43 -9.97 8.56
CA ASP A 72 22.66 -9.75 7.79
C ASP A 72 23.89 -10.32 8.51
N THR A 73 23.75 -10.69 9.79
CA THR A 73 24.82 -11.29 10.61
C THR A 73 24.26 -12.39 11.51
N THR A 74 25.11 -13.39 11.85
CA THR A 74 24.75 -14.46 12.78
C THR A 74 24.37 -13.88 14.13
N GLY A 75 23.13 -14.10 14.58
CA GLY A 75 22.62 -13.55 15.86
C GLY A 75 22.25 -12.07 15.84
N GLY A 76 22.32 -11.40 14.67
CA GLY A 76 21.97 -10.00 14.50
C GLY A 76 20.47 -9.71 14.53
N ALA A 77 20.15 -8.42 14.37
CA ALA A 77 18.78 -7.96 14.28
C ALA A 77 18.04 -8.60 13.08
N LYS A 78 16.79 -9.03 13.31
CA LYS A 78 15.94 -9.55 12.25
C LYS A 78 15.21 -8.42 11.54
N TRP A 79 15.20 -8.52 10.22
CA TRP A 79 14.58 -7.57 9.30
C TRP A 79 13.52 -8.28 8.47
N PHE A 80 12.40 -7.60 8.24
CA PHE A 80 11.25 -8.12 7.54
C PHE A 80 10.90 -7.21 6.37
N THR A 81 10.53 -7.79 5.24
CA THR A 81 9.93 -7.06 4.13
C THR A 81 8.51 -6.61 4.48
N PHE A 82 7.95 -5.69 3.71
CA PHE A 82 6.58 -5.23 3.93
C PHE A 82 5.56 -6.36 3.75
N ASP A 83 5.74 -7.22 2.76
CA ASP A 83 4.85 -8.38 2.54
C ASP A 83 4.89 -9.37 3.71
N GLU A 84 6.08 -9.59 4.28
CA GLU A 84 6.22 -10.40 5.48
C GLU A 84 5.47 -9.79 6.67
N VAL A 85 5.54 -8.45 6.81
CA VAL A 85 4.79 -7.73 7.86
C VAL A 85 3.29 -7.88 7.67
N LEU A 86 2.78 -7.78 6.43
CA LEU A 86 1.34 -7.99 6.17
C LEU A 86 0.89 -9.41 6.52
N ARG A 87 1.69 -10.43 6.20
CA ARG A 87 1.42 -11.82 6.59
C ARG A 87 1.41 -11.99 8.12
N LEU A 88 2.33 -11.35 8.82
CA LEU A 88 2.36 -11.35 10.28
C LEU A 88 1.14 -10.63 10.86
N LYS A 89 0.76 -9.46 10.33
CA LYS A 89 -0.48 -8.75 10.70
C LYS A 89 -1.72 -9.66 10.55
N ALA A 90 -1.79 -10.40 9.44
CA ALA A 90 -2.89 -11.32 9.19
C ALA A 90 -2.96 -12.43 10.25
N HIS A 91 -1.82 -13.01 10.62
CA HIS A 91 -1.76 -14.05 11.65
C HIS A 91 -2.16 -13.50 13.04
N PHE A 92 -1.54 -12.41 13.48
CA PHE A 92 -1.86 -11.77 14.77
C PHE A 92 -3.29 -11.21 14.80
N GLY A 93 -3.87 -10.90 13.63
CA GLY A 93 -5.25 -10.47 13.48
C GLY A 93 -6.28 -11.61 13.62
N GLN A 94 -5.88 -12.87 13.56
CA GLN A 94 -6.76 -14.02 13.73
C GLN A 94 -6.85 -14.49 15.18
N GLU A 95 -5.85 -14.20 16.00
CA GLU A 95 -5.73 -14.66 17.37
C GLU A 95 -6.08 -13.56 18.38
N GLY A 96 -7.12 -13.77 19.16
CA GLY A 96 -7.44 -12.99 20.36
C GLY A 96 -8.44 -11.84 20.21
N SER A 97 -8.75 -11.19 21.34
CA SER A 97 -9.74 -10.12 21.45
C SER A 97 -9.39 -8.83 20.70
N LYS A 98 -8.12 -8.66 20.31
CA LYS A 98 -7.60 -7.51 19.57
C LYS A 98 -7.40 -7.76 18.07
N ALA A 99 -7.92 -8.87 17.57
CA ALA A 99 -7.77 -9.30 16.18
C ALA A 99 -8.09 -8.21 15.15
N LYS A 100 -9.12 -7.38 15.43
CA LYS A 100 -9.56 -6.29 14.54
C LYS A 100 -8.64 -5.07 14.53
N GLU A 101 -7.68 -4.96 15.47
CA GLU A 101 -6.77 -3.81 15.56
C GLU A 101 -5.58 -3.91 14.58
N TYR A 102 -5.26 -5.11 14.09
CA TYR A 102 -4.06 -5.33 13.27
C TYR A 102 -4.31 -5.30 11.76
N LEU A 103 -5.53 -5.54 11.33
CA LEU A 103 -5.93 -5.47 9.93
C LEU A 103 -7.14 -4.56 9.75
N PRO A 104 -7.16 -3.77 8.69
CA PRO A 104 -8.32 -2.97 8.38
C PRO A 104 -9.50 -3.90 8.07
N TYR A 105 -10.53 -3.80 8.90
CA TYR A 105 -11.78 -4.49 8.66
C TYR A 105 -12.65 -3.65 7.73
N ARG A 106 -12.98 -4.21 6.59
CA ARG A 106 -13.97 -3.66 5.70
C ARG A 106 -15.09 -4.69 5.52
N PRO A 107 -16.33 -4.41 5.97
CA PRO A 107 -17.47 -5.26 5.68
C PRO A 107 -17.65 -5.44 4.18
N ASP A 108 -18.05 -6.65 3.77
CA ASP A 108 -18.37 -6.93 2.37
C ASP A 108 -19.49 -6.01 1.88
N GLY A 109 -19.40 -5.58 0.63
CA GLY A 109 -20.41 -4.72 -0.01
C GLY A 109 -20.28 -3.22 0.27
N LEU A 110 -19.38 -2.77 1.14
CA LEU A 110 -19.14 -1.33 1.30
C LEU A 110 -18.32 -0.76 0.13
N PRO A 111 -18.70 0.42 -0.40
CA PRO A 111 -17.93 1.08 -1.45
C PRO A 111 -16.56 1.50 -0.94
N ALA A 112 -15.57 1.60 -1.84
CA ALA A 112 -14.26 2.13 -1.52
C ALA A 112 -14.38 3.56 -0.96
N LYS A 113 -13.63 3.87 0.09
CA LYS A 113 -13.51 5.24 0.58
C LYS A 113 -12.66 6.03 -0.39
N MET A 114 -13.15 7.19 -0.78
CA MET A 114 -12.46 8.12 -1.66
C MET A 114 -12.06 9.34 -0.85
N VAL A 115 -10.78 9.72 -0.95
CA VAL A 115 -10.23 10.90 -0.28
C VAL A 115 -9.64 11.81 -1.36
N ALA A 116 -10.10 13.05 -1.45
CA ALA A 116 -9.53 14.06 -2.32
C ALA A 116 -8.71 15.05 -1.51
N VAL A 117 -7.46 15.29 -1.94
CA VAL A 117 -6.59 16.32 -1.38
C VAL A 117 -6.49 17.45 -2.39
N ALA A 118 -7.21 18.53 -2.17
CA ALA A 118 -7.33 19.64 -3.10
C ALA A 118 -7.08 20.98 -2.42
N ASN A 119 -6.46 21.92 -3.14
CA ASN A 119 -6.31 23.31 -2.76
C ASN A 119 -5.96 24.14 -4.00
N PHE A 120 -6.51 25.35 -4.11
CA PHE A 120 -6.24 26.26 -5.24
C PHE A 120 -4.84 26.87 -5.19
N LYS A 121 -4.23 26.98 -4.00
CA LYS A 121 -2.89 27.58 -3.85
C LYS A 121 -1.81 26.55 -4.16
N GLY A 122 -0.81 26.94 -4.96
CA GLY A 122 0.39 26.16 -5.19
C GLY A 122 1.29 26.07 -3.94
N GLY A 123 2.11 25.06 -3.84
CA GLY A 123 3.13 24.92 -2.78
C GLY A 123 2.61 24.64 -1.37
N VAL A 124 1.33 24.38 -1.16
CA VAL A 124 0.75 24.11 0.18
C VAL A 124 0.87 22.66 0.64
N GLY A 125 1.65 21.84 -0.04
CA GLY A 125 1.91 20.47 0.39
C GLY A 125 0.84 19.45 0.00
N LYS A 126 -0.04 19.72 -0.97
CA LYS A 126 -1.08 18.77 -1.43
C LYS A 126 -0.51 17.40 -1.76
N THR A 127 0.47 17.37 -2.66
CA THR A 127 1.12 16.13 -3.11
C THR A 127 1.78 15.38 -1.97
N SER A 128 2.52 16.09 -1.12
CA SER A 128 3.16 15.48 0.06
C SER A 128 2.15 14.91 1.04
N THR A 129 1.05 15.64 1.30
CA THR A 129 -0.02 15.17 2.19
C THR A 129 -0.68 13.92 1.64
N ALA A 130 -1.03 13.91 0.35
CA ALA A 130 -1.65 12.77 -0.30
C ALA A 130 -0.72 11.55 -0.31
N ALA A 131 0.58 11.75 -0.59
CA ALA A 131 1.58 10.67 -0.56
C ALA A 131 1.73 10.06 0.83
N HIS A 132 1.86 10.87 1.87
CA HIS A 132 1.97 10.36 3.24
C HIS A 132 0.71 9.65 3.71
N LEU A 133 -0.48 10.16 3.36
CA LEU A 133 -1.74 9.52 3.68
C LEU A 133 -1.86 8.15 2.99
N ALA A 134 -1.50 8.07 1.70
CA ALA A 134 -1.51 6.83 0.94
C ALA A 134 -0.52 5.80 1.52
N MET A 135 0.70 6.23 1.85
CA MET A 135 1.70 5.36 2.46
C MET A 135 1.27 4.88 3.85
N SER A 136 0.72 5.76 4.68
CA SER A 136 0.22 5.40 6.01
C SER A 136 -0.90 4.36 5.91
N ALA A 137 -1.89 4.59 5.06
CA ALA A 137 -2.97 3.64 4.85
C ALA A 137 -2.46 2.28 4.33
N ALA A 138 -1.47 2.27 3.44
CA ALA A 138 -0.86 1.03 2.97
C ALA A 138 -0.12 0.28 4.09
N LEU A 139 0.62 1.00 4.96
CA LEU A 139 1.27 0.40 6.13
C LEU A 139 0.27 -0.20 7.13
N ASP A 140 -0.92 0.38 7.22
CA ASP A 140 -2.02 -0.18 8.01
C ASP A 140 -2.64 -1.43 7.37
N GLY A 141 -2.31 -1.72 6.10
CA GLY A 141 -2.78 -2.90 5.37
C GLY A 141 -3.94 -2.64 4.42
N TYR A 142 -4.33 -1.38 4.19
CA TYR A 142 -5.32 -1.04 3.17
C TYR A 142 -4.75 -1.22 1.76
N LYS A 143 -5.60 -1.68 0.85
CA LYS A 143 -5.31 -1.60 -0.59
C LYS A 143 -5.61 -0.18 -1.05
N VAL A 144 -4.56 0.55 -1.41
CA VAL A 144 -4.66 1.98 -1.77
C VAL A 144 -4.46 2.14 -3.27
N LEU A 145 -5.39 2.85 -3.91
CA LEU A 145 -5.23 3.36 -5.26
C LEU A 145 -4.97 4.87 -5.17
N VAL A 146 -3.89 5.31 -5.76
CA VAL A 146 -3.55 6.73 -5.87
C VAL A 146 -3.80 7.20 -7.31
N ILE A 147 -4.58 8.27 -7.47
CA ILE A 147 -4.87 8.88 -8.76
C ILE A 147 -4.27 10.28 -8.74
N ASP A 148 -3.26 10.50 -9.59
CA ASP A 148 -2.62 11.81 -9.76
C ASP A 148 -3.37 12.58 -10.85
N LEU A 149 -4.03 13.67 -10.45
CA LEU A 149 -4.77 14.56 -11.35
C LEU A 149 -3.98 15.84 -11.68
N ASP A 150 -2.73 15.94 -11.22
CA ASP A 150 -1.85 17.04 -11.56
C ASP A 150 -1.05 16.69 -12.82
N SER A 151 -1.16 17.53 -13.86
CA SER A 151 -0.40 17.36 -15.11
C SER A 151 1.13 17.36 -14.90
N GLN A 152 1.61 17.88 -13.77
CA GLN A 152 3.03 17.84 -13.41
C GLN A 152 3.49 16.44 -12.97
N GLY A 153 2.60 15.52 -12.67
CA GLY A 153 2.92 14.14 -12.30
C GLY A 153 3.82 13.99 -11.06
N SER A 154 3.76 14.97 -10.16
CA SER A 154 4.62 14.98 -8.97
C SER A 154 4.40 13.79 -8.04
N MET A 155 3.15 13.37 -7.87
CA MET A 155 2.79 12.19 -7.09
C MET A 155 3.30 10.91 -7.78
N THR A 156 3.10 10.82 -9.09
CA THR A 156 3.58 9.70 -9.92
C THR A 156 5.09 9.53 -9.76
N SER A 157 5.84 10.62 -9.81
CA SER A 157 7.31 10.62 -9.60
C SER A 157 7.71 10.19 -8.19
N ILE A 158 6.97 10.59 -7.15
CA ILE A 158 7.24 10.19 -5.76
C ILE A 158 7.19 8.66 -5.62
N PHE A 159 6.22 8.02 -6.26
CA PHE A 159 6.08 6.56 -6.24
C PHE A 159 6.93 5.83 -7.29
N GLY A 160 7.82 6.54 -7.99
CA GLY A 160 8.75 5.96 -8.96
C GLY A 160 8.11 5.64 -10.31
N GLY A 161 6.88 6.09 -10.55
CA GLY A 161 6.21 5.97 -11.83
C GLY A 161 6.77 6.98 -12.85
N GLN A 162 6.72 6.59 -14.12
CA GLN A 162 6.97 7.47 -15.27
C GLN A 162 5.79 7.32 -16.23
N VAL A 163 5.27 8.45 -16.71
CA VAL A 163 4.26 8.45 -17.75
C VAL A 163 4.99 8.42 -19.09
N THR A 164 4.91 7.30 -19.78
CA THR A 164 5.56 7.09 -21.09
C THR A 164 4.56 7.16 -22.24
N ASP A 165 3.26 7.08 -21.95
CA ASP A 165 2.18 7.07 -22.94
C ASP A 165 0.94 7.79 -22.39
N GLU A 166 0.17 8.47 -23.25
CA GLU A 166 -1.10 9.13 -22.90
C GLU A 166 -2.12 8.17 -22.30
N TRP A 167 -2.10 6.90 -22.72
CA TRP A 167 -3.00 5.85 -22.21
C TRP A 167 -2.75 5.49 -20.75
N GLN A 168 -1.60 5.86 -20.20
CA GLN A 168 -1.25 5.68 -18.79
C GLN A 168 -1.76 6.84 -17.90
N THR A 169 -2.46 7.79 -18.49
CA THR A 169 -3.03 8.94 -17.78
C THR A 169 -4.53 8.78 -17.57
N VAL A 170 -5.12 9.64 -16.76
CA VAL A 170 -6.58 9.70 -16.59
C VAL A 170 -7.27 10.43 -17.75
N PHE A 171 -6.51 11.06 -18.65
CA PHE A 171 -7.04 11.85 -19.76
C PHE A 171 -8.00 11.06 -20.67
N PRO A 172 -7.68 9.82 -21.11
CA PRO A 172 -8.61 9.04 -21.93
C PRO A 172 -9.93 8.71 -21.25
N LEU A 173 -9.96 8.72 -19.90
CA LEU A 173 -11.17 8.49 -19.12
C LEU A 173 -12.02 9.76 -19.04
N MET A 174 -11.40 10.92 -19.08
CA MET A 174 -12.08 12.24 -19.04
C MET A 174 -12.58 12.66 -20.41
N ALA A 175 -11.89 12.28 -21.49
CA ALA A 175 -12.20 12.67 -22.87
C ALA A 175 -13.38 11.89 -23.52
N ARG A 176 -13.94 10.90 -22.84
CA ARG A 176 -15.05 10.07 -23.33
C ARG A 176 -16.44 10.65 -22.99
N HIS A 177 -16.63 11.97 -23.13
CA HIS A 177 -17.94 12.61 -23.04
C HIS A 177 -18.35 13.22 -24.35
#